data_a82d49c884fd9a96a1396ea28b337d4f
#
_entry.id   a82d49c884fd9a96a1396ea28b337d4f
#
_cell.length_a   1.000
_cell.length_b   1.000
_cell.length_c   1.000
_cell.angle_alpha   90.00
_cell.angle_beta   90.00
_cell.angle_gamma   90.00
#
_symmetry.space_group_name_H-M   'P 1'
#
loop_
_entity.id
_entity.type
_entity.pdbx_description
1 polymer ?
#
loop_
_entity_poly.entity_id
_entity_poly.type
_entity_poly.pdbx_seq_one_letter_code
_entity_poly.pdbx_strand_id
1 'polypeptide(L)'
;MDKIKGLIDAPFTPFYENGEVNYEPIEDYAKLLVKNGLKGVFINGSSGEGYMLTEEERMKLAEKWMEAAPEGFKVIVHVGSTCVKSSRNLAEHAQKIGAWGIGAMATPFPRIGRIEELVKYCEEIACGAPALPFYYYHIPAFNNAFLPMLDFLKAVDGRIPNFAGIKYTYESLYEYNQCRLYKDGKFDMLHGQDETILPCLAMGGAQGGIGGTTNYNGKELTGILEAWAAGDLETAHERQNFSQEVINVICNYRGNIVGGKRIMKLIGLDLGKNRTPFRNMTDEEEAAMKAELEAINFFERCNKF
;
A
#
# COMPACT_ATOMS: atom_id res chain seq x y z
N MET A 1 -5.68 -16.43 -12.59
CA MET A 1 -5.88 -15.02 -12.14
C MET A 1 -4.70 -14.20 -12.64
N ASP A 2 -4.96 -13.04 -13.25
CA ASP A 2 -3.87 -12.19 -13.76
C ASP A 2 -3.15 -11.50 -12.59
N LYS A 3 -1.81 -11.56 -12.62
CA LYS A 3 -0.97 -10.90 -11.64
C LYS A 3 -0.92 -9.40 -11.87
N ILE A 4 -0.77 -8.63 -10.80
CA ILE A 4 -0.59 -7.19 -10.87
C ILE A 4 0.79 -6.88 -11.47
N LYS A 5 0.80 -6.02 -12.49
CA LYS A 5 2.00 -5.46 -13.09
C LYS A 5 2.01 -3.95 -12.92
N GLY A 6 3.15 -3.40 -12.55
CA GLY A 6 3.30 -1.98 -12.21
C GLY A 6 2.93 -1.68 -10.77
N LEU A 7 2.97 -0.41 -10.39
CA LEU A 7 2.81 0.02 -9.01
C LEU A 7 1.36 0.42 -8.69
N ILE A 8 0.92 0.02 -7.53
CA ILE A 8 -0.34 0.37 -6.87
C ILE A 8 0.00 1.33 -5.73
N ASP A 9 -0.73 2.42 -5.59
CA ASP A 9 -0.55 3.35 -4.49
C ASP A 9 -1.22 2.87 -3.20
N ALA A 10 -0.66 3.23 -2.05
CA ALA A 10 -1.32 3.09 -0.75
C ALA A 10 -1.72 4.49 -0.23
N PRO A 11 -2.88 5.04 -0.68
CA PRO A 11 -3.22 6.43 -0.47
C PRO A 11 -3.52 6.76 0.98
N PHE A 12 -3.25 8.02 1.33
CA PHE A 12 -3.65 8.61 2.60
C PHE A 12 -5.17 8.88 2.61
N THR A 13 -5.78 8.79 3.78
CA THR A 13 -7.15 9.25 3.97
C THR A 13 -7.14 10.74 4.24
N PRO A 14 -7.86 11.56 3.44
CA PRO A 14 -7.97 12.98 3.73
C PRO A 14 -8.91 13.23 4.92
N PHE A 15 -8.56 14.23 5.76
CA PHE A 15 -9.38 14.64 6.90
C PHE A 15 -9.58 16.16 6.93
N TYR A 16 -10.73 16.58 7.42
CA TYR A 16 -10.96 17.97 7.86
C TYR A 16 -10.23 18.24 9.18
N GLU A 17 -10.11 19.53 9.55
CA GLU A 17 -9.48 19.94 10.82
C GLU A 17 -10.18 19.37 12.07
N ASN A 18 -11.48 19.08 11.99
CA ASN A 18 -12.25 18.44 13.07
C ASN A 18 -12.05 16.91 13.16
N GLY A 19 -11.24 16.32 12.27
CA GLY A 19 -10.95 14.89 12.22
C GLY A 19 -11.98 14.04 11.46
N GLU A 20 -13.02 14.64 10.89
CA GLU A 20 -13.94 13.94 9.97
C GLU A 20 -13.26 13.66 8.63
N VAL A 21 -13.66 12.56 7.97
CA VAL A 21 -13.11 12.20 6.66
C VAL A 21 -13.55 13.21 5.60
N ASN A 22 -12.59 13.76 4.88
CA ASN A 22 -12.82 14.65 3.74
C ASN A 22 -12.79 13.83 2.44
N TYR A 23 -13.91 13.65 1.80
CA TYR A 23 -14.03 12.87 0.56
C TYR A 23 -13.76 13.68 -0.71
N GLU A 24 -13.74 15.03 -0.61
CA GLU A 24 -13.65 15.95 -1.77
C GLU A 24 -12.35 15.77 -2.59
N PRO A 25 -11.16 15.59 -1.98
CA PRO A 25 -9.93 15.50 -2.75
C PRO A 25 -9.73 14.17 -3.52
N ILE A 26 -10.58 13.16 -3.32
CA ILE A 26 -10.34 11.80 -3.84
C ILE A 26 -10.27 11.75 -5.36
N GLU A 27 -11.13 12.52 -6.05
CA GLU A 27 -11.13 12.56 -7.52
C GLU A 27 -9.83 13.14 -8.08
N ASP A 28 -9.35 14.26 -7.54
CA ASP A 28 -8.09 14.87 -7.96
C ASP A 28 -6.89 14.01 -7.54
N TYR A 29 -7.01 13.32 -6.40
CA TYR A 29 -6.00 12.35 -5.99
C TYR A 29 -5.87 11.20 -6.98
N ALA A 30 -6.99 10.61 -7.43
CA ALA A 30 -6.97 9.57 -8.44
C ALA A 30 -6.34 10.05 -9.76
N LYS A 31 -6.69 11.27 -10.21
CA LYS A 31 -6.10 11.90 -11.41
C LYS A 31 -4.58 12.06 -11.26
N LEU A 32 -4.10 12.54 -10.11
CA LEU A 32 -2.66 12.67 -9.81
C LEU A 32 -1.95 11.32 -9.94
N LEU A 33 -2.49 10.27 -9.32
CA LEU A 33 -1.88 8.93 -9.34
C LEU A 33 -1.83 8.36 -10.76
N VAL A 34 -2.93 8.42 -11.49
CA VAL A 34 -3.00 7.95 -12.89
C VAL A 34 -1.99 8.67 -13.79
N LYS A 35 -1.91 10.00 -13.68
CA LYS A 35 -0.98 10.83 -14.45
C LYS A 35 0.49 10.44 -14.19
N ASN A 36 0.81 10.01 -12.99
CA ASN A 36 2.16 9.60 -12.59
C ASN A 36 2.43 8.08 -12.70
N GLY A 37 1.59 7.36 -13.45
CA GLY A 37 1.84 5.99 -13.92
C GLY A 37 1.32 4.88 -13.02
N LEU A 38 0.64 5.20 -11.90
CA LEU A 38 0.11 4.21 -10.97
C LEU A 38 -1.05 3.42 -11.59
N LYS A 39 -1.18 2.15 -11.27
CA LYS A 39 -2.14 1.21 -11.87
C LYS A 39 -3.36 0.94 -10.97
N GLY A 40 -3.41 1.56 -9.81
CA GLY A 40 -4.48 1.39 -8.85
C GLY A 40 -4.14 1.90 -7.47
N VAL A 41 -5.01 1.60 -6.53
CA VAL A 41 -4.88 1.98 -5.11
C VAL A 41 -5.16 0.79 -4.19
N PHE A 42 -4.47 0.77 -3.05
CA PHE A 42 -4.73 -0.13 -1.91
C PHE A 42 -5.21 0.72 -0.73
N ILE A 43 -6.50 0.98 -0.70
CA ILE A 43 -7.14 1.91 0.24
C ILE A 43 -7.37 1.30 1.62
N ASN A 44 -7.56 2.15 2.63
CA ASN A 44 -7.82 1.75 4.03
C ASN A 44 -6.69 0.89 4.64
N GLY A 45 -5.49 0.90 4.03
CA GLY A 45 -4.31 0.27 4.59
C GLY A 45 -3.68 1.10 5.72
N SER A 46 -2.43 0.82 6.06
CA SER A 46 -1.69 1.54 7.12
C SER A 46 -1.47 3.01 6.78
N SER A 47 -1.06 3.34 5.55
CA SER A 47 -0.94 4.75 5.10
C SER A 47 -2.28 5.46 5.12
N GLY A 48 -3.37 4.77 4.80
CA GLY A 48 -4.75 5.28 4.84
C GLY A 48 -5.37 5.31 6.23
N GLU A 49 -4.61 5.05 7.30
CA GLU A 49 -5.08 5.10 8.69
C GLU A 49 -6.30 4.18 8.95
N GLY A 50 -6.43 3.06 8.20
CA GLY A 50 -7.65 2.26 8.12
C GLY A 50 -8.13 1.66 9.46
N TYR A 51 -7.23 1.41 10.41
CA TYR A 51 -7.61 0.97 11.76
C TYR A 51 -8.12 2.10 12.67
N MET A 52 -8.03 3.35 12.22
CA MET A 52 -8.52 4.55 12.94
C MET A 52 -9.84 5.06 12.35
N LEU A 53 -10.36 4.37 11.33
CA LEU A 53 -11.63 4.68 10.68
C LEU A 53 -12.73 3.76 11.20
N THR A 54 -13.95 4.27 11.26
CA THR A 54 -15.13 3.42 11.49
C THR A 54 -15.43 2.55 10.27
N GLU A 55 -16.25 1.52 10.42
CA GLU A 55 -16.67 0.69 9.27
C GLU A 55 -17.37 1.53 8.20
N GLU A 56 -18.24 2.44 8.61
CA GLU A 56 -18.99 3.34 7.73
C GLU A 56 -18.07 4.26 6.95
N GLU A 57 -17.06 4.85 7.60
CA GLU A 57 -16.06 5.68 6.93
C GLU A 57 -15.25 4.88 5.90
N ARG A 58 -14.84 3.65 6.25
CA ARG A 58 -14.10 2.76 5.34
C ARG A 58 -14.93 2.36 4.13
N MET A 59 -16.22 2.06 4.34
CA MET A 59 -17.16 1.73 3.26
C MET A 59 -17.34 2.94 2.33
N LYS A 60 -17.59 4.12 2.89
CA LYS A 60 -17.79 5.34 2.10
C LYS A 60 -16.53 5.77 1.35
N LEU A 61 -15.35 5.60 1.96
CA LEU A 61 -14.07 5.81 1.25
C LEU A 61 -13.94 4.87 0.05
N ALA A 62 -14.29 3.59 0.23
CA ALA A 62 -14.23 2.63 -0.86
C ALA A 62 -15.18 3.00 -2.01
N GLU A 63 -16.40 3.44 -1.70
CA GLU A 63 -17.35 3.94 -2.70
C GLU A 63 -16.77 5.14 -3.46
N LYS A 64 -16.19 6.12 -2.75
CA LYS A 64 -15.59 7.31 -3.38
C LYS A 64 -14.39 6.99 -4.27
N TRP A 65 -13.54 6.06 -3.87
CA TRP A 65 -12.46 5.59 -4.72
C TRP A 65 -12.97 4.84 -5.96
N MET A 66 -14.04 4.04 -5.84
CA MET A 66 -14.68 3.39 -6.98
C MET A 66 -15.30 4.39 -7.96
N GLU A 67 -15.92 5.47 -7.45
CA GLU A 67 -16.45 6.57 -8.27
C GLU A 67 -15.34 7.33 -9.02
N ALA A 68 -14.19 7.54 -8.38
CA ALA A 68 -13.06 8.29 -8.94
C ALA A 68 -12.13 7.47 -9.85
N ALA A 69 -12.16 6.15 -9.74
CA ALA A 69 -11.26 5.26 -10.47
C ALA A 69 -11.63 5.20 -11.95
N PRO A 70 -10.72 5.55 -12.88
CA PRO A 70 -10.97 5.34 -14.31
C PRO A 70 -10.97 3.86 -14.67
N GLU A 71 -11.49 3.54 -15.85
CA GLU A 71 -11.49 2.17 -16.36
C GLU A 71 -10.08 1.54 -16.35
N GLY A 72 -9.97 0.33 -15.84
CA GLY A 72 -8.71 -0.40 -15.70
C GLY A 72 -7.87 -0.04 -14.46
N PHE A 73 -8.24 1.00 -13.71
CA PHE A 73 -7.56 1.36 -12.48
C PHE A 73 -8.05 0.48 -11.31
N LYS A 74 -7.13 -0.25 -10.68
CA LYS A 74 -7.48 -1.27 -9.69
C LYS A 74 -7.72 -0.65 -8.31
N VAL A 75 -8.90 -0.83 -7.74
CA VAL A 75 -9.19 -0.49 -6.34
C VAL A 75 -9.16 -1.76 -5.51
N ILE A 76 -8.15 -1.87 -4.63
CA ILE A 76 -8.02 -2.97 -3.66
C ILE A 76 -8.39 -2.40 -2.29
N VAL A 77 -9.35 -3.00 -1.64
CA VAL A 77 -9.83 -2.53 -0.34
C VAL A 77 -9.19 -3.34 0.79
N HIS A 78 -8.43 -2.69 1.67
CA HIS A 78 -8.01 -3.34 2.90
C HIS A 78 -9.21 -3.48 3.83
N VAL A 79 -9.53 -4.72 4.20
CA VAL A 79 -10.72 -5.05 5.01
C VAL A 79 -10.37 -5.60 6.41
N GLY A 80 -9.07 -5.72 6.73
CA GLY A 80 -8.61 -6.21 8.03
C GLY A 80 -9.11 -5.35 9.19
N SER A 81 -9.49 -6.01 10.29
CA SER A 81 -9.96 -5.39 11.52
C SER A 81 -9.58 -6.26 12.72
N THR A 82 -9.69 -5.73 13.94
CA THR A 82 -9.60 -6.51 15.18
C THR A 82 -10.83 -7.41 15.41
N CYS A 83 -11.94 -7.13 14.73
CA CYS A 83 -13.16 -7.92 14.73
C CYS A 83 -13.32 -8.61 13.37
N VAL A 84 -13.24 -9.94 13.33
CA VAL A 84 -13.35 -10.71 12.09
C VAL A 84 -14.71 -10.52 11.41
N LYS A 85 -15.79 -10.31 12.19
CA LYS A 85 -17.11 -10.01 11.65
C LYS A 85 -17.12 -8.68 10.89
N SER A 86 -16.49 -7.63 11.45
CA SER A 86 -16.30 -6.34 10.78
C SER A 86 -15.48 -6.49 9.49
N SER A 87 -14.41 -7.30 9.54
CA SER A 87 -13.61 -7.58 8.34
C SER A 87 -14.43 -8.24 7.24
N ARG A 88 -15.30 -9.16 7.61
CA ARG A 88 -16.20 -9.84 6.68
C ARG A 88 -17.24 -8.89 6.09
N ASN A 89 -17.87 -8.03 6.91
CA ASN A 89 -18.81 -7.01 6.43
C ASN A 89 -18.15 -6.07 5.41
N LEU A 90 -16.91 -5.62 5.70
CA LEU A 90 -16.14 -4.79 4.78
C LEU A 90 -15.79 -5.53 3.47
N ALA A 91 -15.50 -6.84 3.54
CA ALA A 91 -15.26 -7.65 2.35
C ALA A 91 -16.52 -7.81 1.49
N GLU A 92 -17.67 -8.12 2.12
CA GLU A 92 -18.97 -8.19 1.45
C GLU A 92 -19.33 -6.87 0.77
N HIS A 93 -19.09 -5.74 1.46
CA HIS A 93 -19.30 -4.40 0.89
C HIS A 93 -18.37 -4.14 -0.30
N ALA A 94 -17.07 -4.44 -0.18
CA ALA A 94 -16.10 -4.27 -1.28
C ALA A 94 -16.52 -5.05 -2.53
N GLN A 95 -16.99 -6.29 -2.37
CA GLN A 95 -17.53 -7.08 -3.48
C GLN A 95 -18.79 -6.46 -4.07
N LYS A 96 -19.71 -5.97 -3.24
CA LYS A 96 -20.97 -5.36 -3.68
C LYS A 96 -20.75 -4.12 -4.53
N ILE A 97 -19.76 -3.29 -4.19
CA ILE A 97 -19.42 -2.06 -4.95
C ILE A 97 -18.54 -2.32 -6.18
N GLY A 98 -18.15 -3.59 -6.43
CA GLY A 98 -17.35 -3.97 -7.60
C GLY A 98 -15.86 -3.64 -7.48
N ALA A 99 -15.30 -3.60 -6.26
CA ALA A 99 -13.85 -3.45 -6.07
C ALA A 99 -13.07 -4.52 -6.85
N TRP A 100 -11.84 -4.21 -7.27
CA TRP A 100 -11.01 -5.17 -8.00
C TRP A 100 -10.51 -6.30 -7.12
N GLY A 101 -10.26 -6.05 -5.85
CA GLY A 101 -9.77 -7.04 -4.89
C GLY A 101 -9.88 -6.56 -3.45
N ILE A 102 -9.58 -7.47 -2.54
CA ILE A 102 -9.50 -7.17 -1.09
C ILE A 102 -8.17 -7.59 -0.51
N GLY A 103 -7.79 -6.96 0.60
CA GLY A 103 -6.60 -7.34 1.35
C GLY A 103 -6.81 -7.24 2.85
N ALA A 104 -6.06 -8.02 3.63
CA ALA A 104 -6.07 -7.93 5.08
C ALA A 104 -4.70 -8.25 5.65
N MET A 105 -4.23 -7.45 6.61
CA MET A 105 -3.07 -7.82 7.43
C MET A 105 -3.54 -8.60 8.67
N ALA A 106 -2.63 -9.33 9.30
CA ALA A 106 -2.90 -9.94 10.60
C ALA A 106 -3.34 -8.86 11.60
N THR A 107 -4.34 -9.18 12.41
CA THR A 107 -4.81 -8.23 13.43
C THR A 107 -3.68 -7.85 14.40
N PRO A 108 -3.56 -6.55 14.77
CA PRO A 108 -2.58 -6.12 15.78
C PRO A 108 -2.95 -6.59 17.19
N PHE A 109 -4.24 -6.94 17.42
CA PHE A 109 -4.75 -7.46 18.70
C PHE A 109 -6.03 -8.32 18.50
N PRO A 110 -6.07 -9.55 19.06
CA PRO A 110 -4.95 -10.27 19.67
C PRO A 110 -3.87 -10.65 18.66
N ARG A 111 -2.62 -10.81 19.13
CA ARG A 111 -1.52 -11.22 18.27
C ARG A 111 -1.73 -12.63 17.72
N ILE A 112 -1.61 -12.79 16.43
CA ILE A 112 -1.59 -14.09 15.76
C ILE A 112 -0.16 -14.66 15.86
N GLY A 113 -0.02 -15.84 16.46
CA GLY A 113 1.27 -16.46 16.72
C GLY A 113 1.53 -17.76 15.97
N ARG A 114 0.54 -18.28 15.23
CA ARG A 114 0.63 -19.56 14.50
C ARG A 114 0.08 -19.44 13.09
N ILE A 115 0.68 -20.19 12.15
CA ILE A 115 0.22 -20.24 10.76
C ILE A 115 -1.26 -20.63 10.65
N GLU A 116 -1.70 -21.64 11.41
CA GLU A 116 -3.08 -22.10 11.36
C GLU A 116 -4.09 -21.04 11.82
N GLU A 117 -3.74 -20.24 12.82
CA GLU A 117 -4.56 -19.13 13.28
C GLU A 117 -4.67 -18.05 12.19
N LEU A 118 -3.54 -17.75 11.50
CA LEU A 118 -3.51 -16.81 10.41
C LEU A 118 -4.36 -17.28 9.22
N VAL A 119 -4.21 -18.55 8.85
CA VAL A 119 -4.98 -19.16 7.76
C VAL A 119 -6.47 -19.08 8.06
N LYS A 120 -6.88 -19.47 9.27
CA LYS A 120 -8.29 -19.40 9.69
C LYS A 120 -8.83 -17.97 9.65
N TYR A 121 -8.07 -17.00 10.14
CA TYR A 121 -8.43 -15.58 10.09
C TYR A 121 -8.63 -15.10 8.64
N CYS A 122 -7.70 -15.43 7.74
CA CYS A 122 -7.79 -15.08 6.32
C CYS A 122 -8.97 -15.78 5.63
N GLU A 123 -9.23 -17.05 5.96
CA GLU A 123 -10.34 -17.83 5.42
C GLU A 123 -11.70 -17.20 5.75
N GLU A 124 -11.89 -16.78 7.01
CA GLU A 124 -13.13 -16.14 7.45
C GLU A 124 -13.35 -14.76 6.80
N ILE A 125 -12.29 -14.03 6.47
CA ILE A 125 -12.38 -12.76 5.74
C ILE A 125 -12.66 -13.00 4.27
N ALA A 126 -11.89 -13.88 3.63
CA ALA A 126 -11.97 -14.14 2.20
C ALA A 126 -13.33 -14.67 1.76
N CYS A 127 -14.02 -15.43 2.62
CA CYS A 127 -15.35 -15.94 2.34
C CYS A 127 -16.43 -14.84 2.28
N GLY A 128 -16.18 -13.63 2.79
CA GLY A 128 -17.06 -12.47 2.62
C GLY A 128 -17.05 -11.90 1.20
N ALA A 129 -16.00 -12.17 0.41
CA ALA A 129 -15.89 -11.68 -0.97
C ALA A 129 -15.33 -12.79 -1.89
N PRO A 130 -16.04 -13.91 -2.08
CA PRO A 130 -15.51 -15.07 -2.78
C PRO A 130 -15.22 -14.84 -4.27
N ALA A 131 -15.80 -13.80 -4.87
CA ALA A 131 -15.56 -13.43 -6.27
C ALA A 131 -14.35 -12.50 -6.47
N LEU A 132 -13.82 -11.90 -5.39
CA LEU A 132 -12.70 -10.98 -5.47
C LEU A 132 -11.37 -11.67 -5.13
N PRO A 133 -10.25 -11.31 -5.79
CA PRO A 133 -8.91 -11.67 -5.34
C PRO A 133 -8.67 -11.25 -3.90
N PHE A 134 -8.19 -12.16 -3.05
CA PHE A 134 -7.79 -11.87 -1.67
C PHE A 134 -6.27 -11.87 -1.55
N TYR A 135 -5.71 -10.78 -1.03
CA TYR A 135 -4.29 -10.63 -0.73
C TYR A 135 -4.04 -10.59 0.77
N TYR A 136 -3.15 -11.44 1.28
CA TYR A 136 -2.64 -11.24 2.62
C TYR A 136 -1.61 -10.10 2.65
N TYR A 137 -1.76 -9.17 3.58
CA TYR A 137 -0.81 -8.08 3.77
C TYR A 137 0.17 -8.42 4.89
N HIS A 138 1.38 -8.85 4.51
CA HIS A 138 2.46 -9.16 5.43
C HIS A 138 3.21 -7.88 5.81
N ILE A 139 3.05 -7.43 7.06
CA ILE A 139 3.73 -6.26 7.64
C ILE A 139 3.99 -6.49 9.13
N PRO A 140 4.94 -7.37 9.49
CA PRO A 140 5.17 -7.78 10.87
C PRO A 140 5.60 -6.63 11.79
N ALA A 141 6.20 -5.55 11.25
CA ALA A 141 6.56 -4.37 12.02
C ALA A 141 5.35 -3.69 12.71
N PHE A 142 4.12 -3.83 12.17
CA PHE A 142 2.93 -3.19 12.73
C PHE A 142 2.08 -4.13 13.60
N ASN A 143 2.13 -5.42 13.35
CA ASN A 143 1.25 -6.38 14.03
C ASN A 143 2.01 -7.48 14.81
N ASN A 144 3.34 -7.45 14.80
CA ASN A 144 4.20 -8.47 15.42
C ASN A 144 3.95 -9.93 14.97
N ALA A 145 3.33 -10.13 13.81
CA ALA A 145 3.10 -11.45 13.22
C ALA A 145 4.28 -11.86 12.34
N PHE A 146 5.44 -12.17 12.96
CA PHE A 146 6.64 -12.67 12.30
C PHE A 146 6.49 -14.17 12.00
N LEU A 147 5.59 -14.50 11.07
CA LEU A 147 5.33 -15.88 10.65
C LEU A 147 6.00 -16.17 9.31
N PRO A 148 6.54 -17.39 9.09
CA PRO A 148 7.17 -17.77 7.83
C PRO A 148 6.15 -17.76 6.69
N MET A 149 6.32 -16.87 5.71
CA MET A 149 5.34 -16.68 4.63
C MET A 149 5.31 -17.82 3.63
N LEU A 150 6.43 -18.53 3.44
CA LEU A 150 6.42 -19.74 2.61
C LEU A 150 5.53 -20.84 3.23
N ASP A 151 5.55 -21.00 4.55
CA ASP A 151 4.69 -21.98 5.23
C ASP A 151 3.22 -21.53 5.23
N PHE A 152 2.98 -20.21 5.34
CA PHE A 152 1.64 -19.66 5.14
C PHE A 152 1.12 -19.95 3.71
N LEU A 153 1.92 -19.71 2.66
CA LEU A 153 1.52 -20.04 1.27
C LEU A 153 1.17 -21.51 1.09
N LYS A 154 1.97 -22.42 1.68
CA LYS A 154 1.68 -23.87 1.65
C LYS A 154 0.36 -24.20 2.34
N ALA A 155 0.05 -23.52 3.45
CA ALA A 155 -1.13 -23.78 4.26
C ALA A 155 -2.43 -23.20 3.66
N VAL A 156 -2.37 -22.09 2.92
CA VAL A 156 -3.56 -21.50 2.26
C VAL A 156 -3.85 -22.12 0.89
N ASP A 157 -2.85 -22.77 0.28
CA ASP A 157 -2.97 -23.32 -1.06
C ASP A 157 -4.03 -24.43 -1.14
N GLY A 158 -5.08 -24.17 -1.92
CA GLY A 158 -6.24 -25.06 -2.04
C GLY A 158 -7.26 -24.92 -0.91
N ARG A 159 -6.96 -24.15 0.14
CA ARG A 159 -7.87 -23.92 1.26
C ARG A 159 -8.69 -22.64 1.13
N ILE A 160 -8.09 -21.57 0.60
CA ILE A 160 -8.77 -20.30 0.30
C ILE A 160 -8.87 -20.16 -1.22
N PRO A 161 -10.05 -20.44 -1.83
CA PRO A 161 -10.17 -20.54 -3.29
C PRO A 161 -9.82 -19.26 -4.05
N ASN A 162 -10.10 -18.10 -3.47
CA ASN A 162 -9.84 -16.77 -4.06
C ASN A 162 -8.53 -16.14 -3.56
N PHE A 163 -7.64 -16.89 -2.88
CA PHE A 163 -6.34 -16.38 -2.47
C PHE A 163 -5.46 -16.07 -3.68
N ALA A 164 -5.11 -14.80 -3.84
CA ALA A 164 -4.34 -14.30 -4.97
C ALA A 164 -2.85 -14.22 -4.69
N GLY A 165 -2.46 -13.83 -3.47
CA GLY A 165 -1.06 -13.62 -3.15
C GLY A 165 -0.81 -12.83 -1.87
N ILE A 166 0.39 -12.26 -1.79
CA ILE A 166 0.84 -11.51 -0.61
C ILE A 166 1.33 -10.12 -1.04
N LYS A 167 0.81 -9.05 -0.38
CA LYS A 167 1.51 -7.78 -0.29
C LYS A 167 2.59 -7.94 0.78
N TYR A 168 3.85 -7.94 0.37
CA TYR A 168 4.97 -8.29 1.23
C TYR A 168 5.77 -7.04 1.61
N THR A 169 5.61 -6.56 2.84
CA THR A 169 6.27 -5.40 3.41
C THR A 169 7.15 -5.85 4.59
N TYR A 170 8.23 -6.53 4.24
CA TYR A 170 9.22 -7.03 5.19
C TYR A 170 10.60 -7.13 4.53
N GLU A 171 11.67 -6.98 5.30
CA GLU A 171 13.03 -6.80 4.79
C GLU A 171 13.65 -8.07 4.18
N SER A 172 13.12 -9.26 4.44
CA SER A 172 13.69 -10.51 3.95
C SER A 172 13.39 -10.76 2.48
N LEU A 173 14.20 -10.20 1.60
CA LEU A 173 14.14 -10.51 0.16
C LEU A 173 14.40 -12.00 -0.12
N TYR A 174 15.14 -12.69 0.73
CA TYR A 174 15.33 -14.15 0.64
C TYR A 174 13.99 -14.89 0.77
N GLU A 175 13.20 -14.60 1.81
CA GLU A 175 11.89 -15.21 2.00
C GLU A 175 10.90 -14.81 0.90
N TYR A 176 10.90 -13.52 0.50
CA TYR A 176 10.12 -13.03 -0.64
C TYR A 176 10.37 -13.89 -1.88
N ASN A 177 11.63 -14.16 -2.21
CA ASN A 177 11.99 -14.95 -3.38
C ASN A 177 11.55 -16.42 -3.28
N GLN A 178 11.65 -17.02 -2.10
CA GLN A 178 11.13 -18.37 -1.88
C GLN A 178 9.60 -18.42 -2.10
N CYS A 179 8.87 -17.43 -1.61
CA CYS A 179 7.43 -17.32 -1.83
C CYS A 179 7.10 -17.12 -3.31
N ARG A 180 7.87 -16.25 -4.00
CA ARG A 180 7.70 -15.98 -5.43
C ARG A 180 7.90 -17.23 -6.30
N LEU A 181 8.82 -18.10 -5.92
CA LEU A 181 9.14 -19.34 -6.66
C LEU A 181 8.19 -20.50 -6.33
N TYR A 182 7.37 -20.38 -5.28
CA TYR A 182 6.48 -21.45 -4.86
C TYR A 182 5.54 -21.88 -5.98
N LYS A 183 5.53 -23.19 -6.32
CA LYS A 183 4.74 -23.79 -7.42
C LYS A 183 4.82 -22.97 -8.72
N ASP A 184 6.03 -22.74 -9.19
CA ASP A 184 6.32 -21.99 -10.43
C ASP A 184 5.70 -20.60 -10.46
N GLY A 185 5.66 -19.95 -9.31
CA GLY A 185 5.10 -18.61 -9.17
C GLY A 185 3.57 -18.59 -9.19
N LYS A 186 2.91 -19.57 -8.62
CA LYS A 186 1.46 -19.66 -8.57
C LYS A 186 0.80 -18.39 -8.02
N PHE A 187 1.33 -17.83 -6.94
CA PHE A 187 0.78 -16.68 -6.24
C PHE A 187 1.43 -15.38 -6.67
N ASP A 188 0.68 -14.29 -6.59
CA ASP A 188 1.17 -12.95 -6.83
C ASP A 188 1.92 -12.43 -5.59
N MET A 189 3.17 -12.00 -5.78
CA MET A 189 4.00 -11.44 -4.72
C MET A 189 4.22 -9.96 -4.99
N LEU A 190 3.42 -9.12 -4.32
CA LEU A 190 3.48 -7.67 -4.47
C LEU A 190 4.52 -7.10 -3.51
N HIS A 191 5.53 -6.43 -4.06
CA HIS A 191 6.57 -5.81 -3.25
C HIS A 191 6.03 -4.59 -2.50
N GLY A 192 6.28 -4.49 -1.20
CA GLY A 192 5.68 -3.47 -0.34
C GLY A 192 6.66 -2.46 0.25
N GLN A 193 7.93 -2.44 -0.22
CA GLN A 193 8.99 -1.55 0.26
C GLN A 193 9.61 -0.79 -0.91
N ASP A 194 9.29 0.49 -1.02
CA ASP A 194 9.72 1.36 -2.13
C ASP A 194 11.25 1.53 -2.16
N GLU A 195 11.90 1.44 -1.01
CA GLU A 195 13.35 1.54 -0.84
C GLU A 195 14.15 0.37 -1.44
N THR A 196 13.50 -0.73 -1.80
CA THR A 196 14.15 -1.95 -2.30
C THR A 196 13.53 -2.51 -3.58
N ILE A 197 12.90 -1.68 -4.40
CA ILE A 197 12.31 -2.10 -5.68
C ILE A 197 13.39 -2.69 -6.59
N LEU A 198 14.49 -1.97 -6.83
CA LEU A 198 15.54 -2.41 -7.75
C LEU A 198 16.24 -3.72 -7.30
N PRO A 199 16.67 -3.89 -6.05
CA PRO A 199 17.17 -5.17 -5.58
C PRO A 199 16.16 -6.31 -5.76
N CYS A 200 14.88 -6.06 -5.54
CA CYS A 200 13.83 -7.04 -5.74
C CYS A 200 13.63 -7.39 -7.23
N LEU A 201 13.71 -6.42 -8.14
CA LEU A 201 13.70 -6.62 -9.60
C LEU A 201 14.87 -7.51 -10.03
N ALA A 202 16.08 -7.28 -9.49
CA ALA A 202 17.28 -8.08 -9.79
C ALA A 202 17.13 -9.57 -9.46
N MET A 203 16.26 -9.91 -8.50
CA MET A 203 15.89 -11.30 -8.18
C MET A 203 14.72 -11.83 -9.04
N GLY A 204 14.18 -11.03 -9.97
CA GLY A 204 12.99 -11.35 -10.75
C GLY A 204 11.67 -11.11 -10.01
N GLY A 205 11.68 -10.36 -8.89
CA GLY A 205 10.50 -9.89 -8.16
C GLY A 205 10.04 -8.50 -8.59
N ALA A 206 9.20 -7.86 -7.76
CA ALA A 206 8.68 -6.49 -7.91
C ALA A 206 8.09 -6.14 -9.29
N GLN A 207 7.58 -7.13 -10.03
CA GLN A 207 6.82 -6.87 -11.26
C GLN A 207 5.53 -6.12 -10.99
N GLY A 208 4.98 -6.31 -9.79
CA GLY A 208 3.94 -5.52 -9.17
C GLY A 208 4.36 -5.14 -7.76
N GLY A 209 3.91 -3.95 -7.31
CA GLY A 209 4.20 -3.46 -5.96
C GLY A 209 3.08 -2.60 -5.41
N ILE A 210 3.03 -2.46 -4.08
CA ILE A 210 2.09 -1.57 -3.39
C ILE A 210 2.89 -0.73 -2.40
N GLY A 211 3.19 0.49 -2.78
CA GLY A 211 4.02 1.42 -2.02
C GLY A 211 3.26 2.54 -1.35
N GLY A 212 3.89 3.16 -0.36
CA GLY A 212 3.35 4.33 0.33
C GLY A 212 3.96 5.65 -0.14
N THR A 213 5.21 5.63 -0.60
CA THR A 213 5.86 6.84 -1.14
C THR A 213 5.46 7.11 -2.60
N THR A 214 4.79 6.15 -3.25
CA THR A 214 4.15 6.30 -4.56
C THR A 214 3.19 7.48 -4.63
N ASN A 215 2.59 7.87 -3.51
CA ASN A 215 1.72 9.04 -3.37
C ASN A 215 2.33 10.33 -3.95
N TYR A 216 3.61 10.56 -3.70
CA TYR A 216 4.33 11.77 -4.10
C TYR A 216 5.58 11.50 -4.93
N ASN A 217 6.08 10.26 -4.97
CA ASN A 217 7.29 9.84 -5.68
C ASN A 217 7.00 8.76 -6.74
N GLY A 218 5.75 8.54 -7.11
CA GLY A 218 5.31 7.46 -8.00
C GLY A 218 5.95 7.50 -9.38
N LYS A 219 6.20 8.71 -9.91
CA LYS A 219 6.91 8.91 -11.18
C LYS A 219 8.33 8.32 -11.16
N GLU A 220 9.08 8.56 -10.10
CA GLU A 220 10.44 8.01 -9.96
C GLU A 220 10.43 6.51 -9.78
N LEU A 221 9.53 6.01 -8.91
CA LEU A 221 9.41 4.58 -8.65
C LEU A 221 8.93 3.79 -9.88
N THR A 222 7.99 4.31 -10.66
CA THR A 222 7.59 3.74 -11.95
C THR A 222 8.76 3.76 -12.94
N GLY A 223 9.52 4.85 -12.96
CA GLY A 223 10.71 4.99 -13.78
C GLY A 223 11.82 3.97 -13.46
N ILE A 224 11.90 3.45 -12.22
CA ILE A 224 12.80 2.33 -11.90
C ILE A 224 12.40 1.06 -12.70
N LEU A 225 11.10 0.74 -12.73
CA LEU A 225 10.60 -0.42 -13.46
C LEU A 225 10.82 -0.27 -14.97
N GLU A 226 10.60 0.92 -15.50
CA GLU A 226 10.78 1.24 -16.93
C GLU A 226 12.24 1.15 -17.34
N ALA A 227 13.15 1.76 -16.58
CA ALA A 227 14.58 1.71 -16.83
C ALA A 227 15.13 0.27 -16.72
N TRP A 228 14.70 -0.49 -15.71
CA TRP A 228 15.03 -1.91 -15.59
C TRP A 228 14.57 -2.72 -16.80
N ALA A 229 13.33 -2.53 -17.25
CA ALA A 229 12.79 -3.23 -18.43
C ALA A 229 13.51 -2.88 -19.73
N ALA A 230 14.04 -1.64 -19.82
CA ALA A 230 14.86 -1.18 -20.95
C ALA A 230 16.33 -1.63 -20.86
N GLY A 231 16.77 -2.24 -19.75
CA GLY A 231 18.16 -2.60 -19.50
C GLY A 231 19.06 -1.42 -19.11
N ASP A 232 18.47 -0.26 -18.83
CA ASP A 232 19.17 0.95 -18.39
C ASP A 232 19.37 0.89 -16.86
N LEU A 233 20.42 0.19 -16.45
CA LEU A 233 20.74 -0.01 -15.05
C LEU A 233 21.24 1.28 -14.38
N GLU A 234 21.90 2.17 -15.11
CA GLU A 234 22.40 3.44 -14.58
C GLU A 234 21.23 4.31 -14.11
N THR A 235 20.25 4.53 -14.99
CA THR A 235 19.03 5.26 -14.64
C THR A 235 18.23 4.56 -13.54
N ALA A 236 18.14 3.22 -13.56
CA ALA A 236 17.43 2.48 -12.51
C ALA A 236 18.07 2.66 -11.13
N HIS A 237 19.41 2.60 -11.04
CA HIS A 237 20.14 2.86 -9.80
C HIS A 237 20.00 4.31 -9.32
N GLU A 238 20.12 5.27 -10.21
CA GLU A 238 19.99 6.69 -9.88
C GLU A 238 18.61 7.00 -9.28
N ARG A 239 17.52 6.49 -9.91
CA ARG A 239 16.16 6.67 -9.41
C ARG A 239 15.91 5.97 -8.08
N GLN A 240 16.45 4.75 -7.89
CA GLN A 240 16.35 4.05 -6.63
C GLN A 240 17.09 4.80 -5.50
N ASN A 241 18.29 5.29 -5.76
CA ASN A 241 19.05 6.07 -4.78
C ASN A 241 18.31 7.35 -4.41
N PHE A 242 17.79 8.10 -5.40
CA PHE A 242 16.96 9.27 -5.14
C PHE A 242 15.73 8.93 -4.29
N SER A 243 15.04 7.83 -4.58
CA SER A 243 13.88 7.40 -3.79
C SER A 243 14.26 7.09 -2.34
N GLN A 244 15.45 6.54 -2.10
CA GLN A 244 15.97 6.33 -0.75
C GLN A 244 16.31 7.65 -0.03
N GLU A 245 16.84 8.65 -0.75
CA GLU A 245 17.06 9.99 -0.17
C GLU A 245 15.75 10.63 0.29
N VAL A 246 14.69 10.53 -0.51
CA VAL A 246 13.34 10.99 -0.11
C VAL A 246 12.85 10.25 1.15
N ILE A 247 13.05 8.93 1.20
CA ILE A 247 12.67 8.12 2.37
C ILE A 247 13.48 8.52 3.61
N ASN A 248 14.79 8.79 3.46
CA ASN A 248 15.61 9.27 4.57
C ASN A 248 15.09 10.58 5.15
N VAL A 249 14.66 11.51 4.29
CA VAL A 249 14.06 12.77 4.76
C VAL A 249 12.79 12.48 5.57
N ILE A 250 11.83 11.71 5.05
CA ILE A 250 10.57 11.46 5.77
C ILE A 250 10.77 10.68 7.07
N CYS A 251 11.81 9.86 7.19
CA CYS A 251 12.13 9.15 8.43
C CYS A 251 12.44 10.12 9.58
N ASN A 252 13.03 11.28 9.30
CA ASN A 252 13.26 12.34 10.28
C ASN A 252 11.94 12.98 10.77
N TYR A 253 10.85 12.81 10.00
CA TYR A 253 9.54 13.42 10.23
C TYR A 253 8.42 12.38 10.44
N ARG A 254 8.67 11.35 11.24
CA ARG A 254 7.73 10.28 11.64
C ARG A 254 7.28 9.38 10.48
N GLY A 255 8.11 9.23 9.45
CA GLY A 255 7.89 8.32 8.34
C GLY A 255 6.74 8.68 7.41
N ASN A 256 6.35 7.73 6.59
CA ASN A 256 5.42 7.99 5.48
C ASN A 256 4.02 8.45 5.95
N ILE A 257 3.48 7.90 7.05
CA ILE A 257 2.10 8.22 7.45
C ILE A 257 1.95 9.69 7.81
N VAL A 258 2.91 10.27 8.54
CA VAL A 258 2.85 11.68 8.96
C VAL A 258 3.63 12.58 7.99
N GLY A 259 4.92 12.32 7.79
CA GLY A 259 5.77 13.12 6.89
C GLY A 259 5.32 13.04 5.44
N GLY A 260 5.03 11.83 4.94
CA GLY A 260 4.57 11.63 3.57
C GLY A 260 3.23 12.31 3.28
N LYS A 261 2.26 12.23 4.21
CA LYS A 261 0.98 12.94 4.07
C LYS A 261 1.18 14.46 4.00
N ARG A 262 2.16 15.00 4.73
CA ARG A 262 2.48 16.42 4.68
C ARG A 262 3.16 16.81 3.36
N ILE A 263 3.94 15.90 2.74
CA ILE A 263 4.49 16.12 1.39
C ILE A 263 3.37 16.32 0.36
N MET A 264 2.24 15.61 0.49
CA MET A 264 1.11 15.81 -0.43
C MET A 264 0.63 17.25 -0.45
N LYS A 265 0.55 17.91 0.71
CA LYS A 265 0.25 19.35 0.79
C LYS A 265 1.30 20.19 0.07
N LEU A 266 2.59 19.87 0.24
CA LEU A 266 3.68 20.60 -0.40
C LEU A 266 3.70 20.48 -1.93
N ILE A 267 3.16 19.39 -2.48
CA ILE A 267 3.02 19.19 -3.94
C ILE A 267 1.66 19.63 -4.48
N GLY A 268 0.79 20.24 -3.65
CA GLY A 268 -0.45 20.88 -4.07
C GLY A 268 -1.74 20.12 -3.77
N LEU A 269 -1.69 18.98 -3.07
CA LEU A 269 -2.87 18.24 -2.63
C LEU A 269 -2.92 18.15 -1.10
N ASP A 270 -3.60 19.08 -0.44
CA ASP A 270 -3.73 19.06 1.01
C ASP A 270 -4.76 18.02 1.45
N LEU A 271 -4.27 17.00 2.16
CA LEU A 271 -5.08 15.90 2.71
C LEU A 271 -5.37 16.07 4.21
N GLY A 272 -5.08 17.25 4.76
CA GLY A 272 -5.29 17.58 6.16
C GLY A 272 -4.32 16.87 7.11
N LYS A 273 -4.73 16.74 8.37
CA LYS A 273 -3.94 16.16 9.46
C LYS A 273 -4.20 14.66 9.61
N ASN A 274 -3.32 13.97 10.32
CA ASN A 274 -3.57 12.59 10.75
C ASN A 274 -4.47 12.57 11.98
N ARG A 275 -5.25 11.50 12.14
CA ARG A 275 -6.04 11.25 13.34
C ARG A 275 -5.15 10.89 14.55
N THR A 276 -5.63 11.18 15.74
CA THR A 276 -5.08 10.65 16.99
C THR A 276 -5.04 9.10 16.94
N PRO A 277 -3.93 8.44 17.39
CA PRO A 277 -2.90 8.98 18.26
C PRO A 277 -1.68 9.58 17.54
N PHE A 278 -1.69 9.77 16.24
CA PHE A 278 -0.56 10.39 15.56
C PHE A 278 -0.35 11.84 16.01
N ARG A 279 0.89 12.18 16.36
CA ARG A 279 1.32 13.56 16.54
C ARG A 279 1.57 14.18 15.16
N ASN A 280 0.79 15.14 14.78
CA ASN A 280 1.00 15.88 13.55
C ASN A 280 2.27 16.74 13.60
N MET A 281 2.79 17.11 12.43
CA MET A 281 3.93 18.01 12.32
C MET A 281 3.52 19.43 12.72
N THR A 282 4.48 20.18 13.31
CA THR A 282 4.36 21.63 13.48
C THR A 282 4.75 22.35 12.18
N ASP A 283 4.44 23.65 12.10
CA ASP A 283 4.81 24.45 10.91
C ASP A 283 6.33 24.57 10.76
N GLU A 284 7.07 24.59 11.88
CA GLU A 284 8.55 24.60 11.86
C GLU A 284 9.11 23.27 11.35
N GLU A 285 8.52 22.12 11.75
CA GLU A 285 8.90 20.81 11.23
C GLU A 285 8.57 20.69 9.74
N GLU A 286 7.42 21.22 9.27
CA GLU A 286 7.06 21.26 7.85
C GLU A 286 8.06 22.10 7.05
N ALA A 287 8.42 23.28 7.55
CA ALA A 287 9.40 24.16 6.89
C ALA A 287 10.79 23.51 6.81
N ALA A 288 11.23 22.83 7.87
CA ALA A 288 12.50 22.11 7.89
C ALA A 288 12.51 20.94 6.89
N MET A 289 11.45 20.11 6.89
CA MET A 289 11.30 19.03 5.92
C MET A 289 11.29 19.54 4.48
N LYS A 290 10.60 20.65 4.21
CA LYS A 290 10.58 21.28 2.89
C LYS A 290 11.98 21.68 2.44
N ALA A 291 12.79 22.29 3.31
CA ALA A 291 14.16 22.68 3.00
C ALA A 291 15.06 21.46 2.70
N GLU A 292 14.90 20.35 3.45
CA GLU A 292 15.62 19.10 3.17
C GLU A 292 15.21 18.50 1.82
N LEU A 293 13.92 18.55 1.46
CA LEU A 293 13.41 18.09 0.16
C LEU A 293 13.90 18.98 -1.00
N GLU A 294 13.98 20.31 -0.80
CA GLU A 294 14.55 21.25 -1.78
C GLU A 294 16.03 20.94 -2.02
N ALA A 295 16.81 20.63 -0.97
CA ALA A 295 18.22 20.31 -1.08
C ALA A 295 18.54 19.09 -1.94
N ILE A 296 17.61 18.13 -2.04
CA ILE A 296 17.71 16.95 -2.91
C ILE A 296 16.98 17.11 -4.26
N ASN A 297 16.53 18.31 -4.60
CA ASN A 297 15.77 18.61 -5.82
C ASN A 297 14.45 17.81 -5.95
N PHE A 298 13.83 17.46 -4.82
CA PHE A 298 12.61 16.63 -4.82
C PHE A 298 11.48 17.26 -5.66
N PHE A 299 11.23 18.57 -5.55
CA PHE A 299 10.13 19.23 -6.22
C PHE A 299 10.26 19.30 -7.75
N GLU A 300 11.45 19.06 -8.30
CA GLU A 300 11.64 18.90 -9.74
C GLU A 300 11.18 17.54 -10.25
N ARG A 301 11.24 16.54 -9.39
CA ARG A 301 11.09 15.11 -9.70
C ARG A 301 9.78 14.47 -9.21
N CYS A 302 9.16 15.02 -8.18
CA CYS A 302 7.94 14.49 -7.54
C CYS A 302 6.75 14.34 -8.49
N ASN A 303 5.71 13.67 -8.02
CA ASN A 303 4.41 13.61 -8.71
C ASN A 303 3.87 15.03 -8.94
N LYS A 304 3.31 15.28 -10.13
CA LYS A 304 2.76 16.59 -10.51
C LYS A 304 1.36 16.43 -11.12
N PHE A 305 0.50 17.41 -10.83
CA PHE A 305 -0.82 17.55 -11.48
C PHE A 305 -0.70 17.84 -12.98
#